data_c2d84469fbf238c8c4002ae86f7d97ab
#
_entry.id   c2d84469fbf238c8c4002ae86f7d97ab
#
_cell.length_a   1.000
_cell.length_b   1.000
_cell.length_c   1.000
_cell.angle_alpha   90.00
_cell.angle_beta   90.00
_cell.angle_gamma   90.00
#
_symmetry.space_group_name_H-M   'P 1'
#
loop_
_entity.id
_entity.type
_entity.pdbx_description
1 polymer ?
#
loop_
_entity_poly.entity_id
_entity_poly.type
_entity_poly.pdbx_seq_one_letter_code
_entity_poly.pdbx_strand_id
1 'polypeptide(L)'
;MAAYVRRHHPGVWLSVSATTRPPRPDEVHGQHYYFVDDAEFDRLTREDDLLEWAWVHGRARYGTPRGPVEQVLAQGRPALLEIDLQGARQVRRAMPDALFVFLAPPSWGDLVDRLEGRGTESAEEREVRLRTARTELDAAQEFDVTIVNDDVSRAAEELVSLMVDPTPAKES
;
A
#
# COMPACT_ATOMS: atom_id res chain seq x y z
N MET A 1 -5.22 8.66 -2.71
CA MET A 1 -3.79 8.96 -2.62
C MET A 1 -3.09 8.64 -3.93
N ALA A 2 -2.85 7.38 -4.31
CA ALA A 2 -2.12 6.99 -5.52
C ALA A 2 -2.60 7.65 -6.82
N ALA A 3 -3.90 7.78 -7.04
CA ALA A 3 -4.43 8.45 -8.22
C ALA A 3 -4.02 9.94 -8.30
N TYR A 4 -3.94 10.61 -7.16
CA TYR A 4 -3.46 11.99 -7.09
C TYR A 4 -1.97 12.06 -7.41
N VAL A 5 -1.14 11.26 -6.73
CA VAL A 5 0.31 11.19 -6.96
C VAL A 5 0.62 10.88 -8.44
N ARG A 6 -0.04 9.88 -9.02
CA ARG A 6 0.14 9.52 -10.45
C ARG A 6 -0.14 10.68 -11.40
N ARG A 7 -1.15 11.53 -11.08
CA ARG A 7 -1.54 12.66 -11.93
C ARG A 7 -0.61 13.87 -11.79
N HIS A 8 -0.17 14.17 -10.56
CA HIS A 8 0.51 15.43 -10.26
C HIS A 8 2.03 15.27 -10.08
N HIS A 9 2.51 14.05 -9.81
CA HIS A 9 3.92 13.76 -9.55
C HIS A 9 4.44 12.62 -10.44
N PRO A 10 4.56 12.85 -11.77
CA PRO A 10 4.99 11.81 -12.72
C PRO A 10 6.42 11.30 -12.48
N GLY A 11 7.22 12.01 -11.69
CA GLY A 11 8.56 11.57 -11.25
C GLY A 11 8.53 10.42 -10.24
N VAL A 12 7.43 10.29 -9.48
CA VAL A 12 7.22 9.20 -8.53
C VAL A 12 6.67 7.98 -9.26
N TRP A 13 7.36 6.85 -9.14
CA TRP A 13 6.84 5.60 -9.67
C TRP A 13 5.95 4.92 -8.64
N LEU A 14 4.75 4.50 -9.06
CA LEU A 14 3.84 3.74 -8.21
C LEU A 14 3.95 2.26 -8.57
N SER A 15 4.14 1.42 -7.56
CA SER A 15 4.19 -0.03 -7.75
C SER A 15 2.87 -0.58 -8.28
N VAL A 16 2.97 -1.61 -9.12
CA VAL A 16 1.83 -2.40 -9.60
C VAL A 16 1.91 -3.76 -8.95
N SER A 17 0.94 -4.09 -8.09
CA SER A 17 0.91 -5.38 -7.38
C SER A 17 0.45 -6.51 -8.27
N ALA A 18 0.95 -7.72 -8.02
CA ALA A 18 0.39 -8.96 -8.54
C ALA A 18 -0.82 -9.39 -7.68
N THR A 19 -1.81 -10.02 -8.28
CA THR A 19 -2.98 -10.56 -7.55
C THR A 19 -3.57 -11.78 -8.22
N THR A 20 -4.08 -12.72 -7.40
CA THR A 20 -4.86 -13.87 -7.89
C THR A 20 -6.34 -13.57 -8.06
N ARG A 21 -6.78 -12.36 -7.72
CA ARG A 21 -8.16 -11.91 -7.98
C ARG A 21 -8.36 -11.70 -9.49
N PRO A 22 -9.48 -12.14 -10.05
CA PRO A 22 -9.82 -11.83 -11.43
C PRO A 22 -9.99 -10.31 -11.64
N PRO A 23 -9.66 -9.78 -12.84
CA PRO A 23 -9.83 -8.36 -13.14
C PRO A 23 -11.31 -7.94 -13.09
N ARG A 24 -11.57 -6.70 -12.71
CA ARG A 24 -12.87 -6.03 -12.88
C ARG A 24 -12.97 -5.49 -14.32
N PRO A 25 -14.21 -5.14 -14.79
CA PRO A 25 -14.41 -4.71 -16.18
C PRO A 25 -13.49 -3.58 -16.66
N ASP A 26 -13.14 -2.64 -15.78
CA ASP A 26 -12.34 -1.46 -16.12
C ASP A 26 -10.86 -1.60 -15.74
N GLU A 27 -10.43 -2.79 -15.28
CA GLU A 27 -9.05 -3.02 -14.88
C GLU A 27 -8.21 -3.60 -16.02
N VAL A 28 -7.00 -3.08 -16.19
CA VAL A 28 -6.07 -3.47 -17.24
C VAL A 28 -4.84 -4.13 -16.60
N HIS A 29 -4.49 -5.33 -17.10
CA HIS A 29 -3.28 -6.05 -16.69
C HIS A 29 -2.02 -5.20 -16.93
N GLY A 30 -1.13 -5.16 -15.95
CA GLY A 30 0.12 -4.40 -16.00
C GLY A 30 -0.03 -2.90 -15.72
N GLN A 31 -1.27 -2.38 -15.58
CA GLN A 31 -1.52 -0.99 -15.21
C GLN A 31 -2.12 -0.85 -13.81
N HIS A 32 -3.17 -1.65 -13.54
CA HIS A 32 -3.85 -1.66 -12.24
C HIS A 32 -3.27 -2.75 -11.35
N TYR A 33 -3.14 -3.95 -11.90
CA TYR A 33 -2.54 -5.13 -11.28
C TYR A 33 -1.90 -6.02 -12.35
N TYR A 34 -0.93 -6.84 -11.94
CA TYR A 34 -0.57 -8.05 -12.66
C TYR A 34 -1.53 -9.16 -12.22
N PHE A 35 -2.56 -9.43 -13.03
CA PHE A 35 -3.51 -10.52 -12.75
C PHE A 35 -2.84 -11.84 -13.13
N VAL A 36 -2.59 -12.69 -12.15
CA VAL A 36 -1.92 -13.98 -12.30
C VAL A 36 -2.78 -15.09 -11.73
N ASP A 37 -2.56 -16.32 -12.16
CA ASP A 37 -3.18 -17.48 -11.55
C ASP A 37 -2.43 -17.91 -10.26
N ASP A 38 -2.98 -18.90 -9.55
CA ASP A 38 -2.38 -19.37 -8.31
C ASP A 38 -1.01 -20.03 -8.55
N ALA A 39 -0.83 -20.73 -9.68
CA ALA A 39 0.43 -21.41 -10.00
C ALA A 39 1.56 -20.40 -10.24
N GLU A 40 1.27 -19.32 -10.95
CA GLU A 40 2.24 -18.24 -11.18
C GLU A 40 2.52 -17.46 -9.87
N PHE A 41 1.50 -17.22 -9.05
CA PHE A 41 1.72 -16.57 -7.74
C PHE A 41 2.60 -17.44 -6.83
N ASP A 42 2.38 -18.76 -6.82
CA ASP A 42 3.23 -19.71 -6.08
C ASP A 42 4.67 -19.71 -6.61
N ARG A 43 4.86 -19.59 -7.93
CA ARG A 43 6.19 -19.44 -8.52
C ARG A 43 6.87 -18.18 -8.00
N LEU A 44 6.21 -17.02 -8.13
CA LEU A 44 6.73 -15.73 -7.65
C LEU A 44 7.14 -15.78 -6.17
N THR A 45 6.32 -16.44 -5.35
CA THR A 45 6.62 -16.58 -3.91
C THR A 45 7.82 -17.49 -3.67
N ARG A 46 7.91 -18.63 -4.37
CA ARG A 46 8.98 -19.62 -4.19
C ARG A 46 10.34 -19.08 -4.68
N GLU A 47 10.33 -18.27 -5.74
CA GLU A 47 11.54 -17.70 -6.35
C GLU A 47 11.98 -16.38 -5.70
N ASP A 48 11.31 -15.95 -4.63
CA ASP A 48 11.54 -14.68 -3.93
C ASP A 48 11.39 -13.43 -4.85
N ASP A 49 10.55 -13.56 -5.87
CA ASP A 49 10.24 -12.49 -6.84
C ASP A 49 9.26 -11.44 -6.29
N LEU A 50 8.76 -11.61 -5.06
CA LEU A 50 7.91 -10.65 -4.35
C LEU A 50 8.66 -10.04 -3.17
N LEU A 51 8.55 -8.72 -2.99
CA LEU A 51 9.03 -8.01 -1.80
C LEU A 51 8.19 -8.32 -0.57
N GLU A 52 6.91 -8.48 -0.78
CA GLU A 52 5.89 -8.81 0.21
C GLU A 52 4.70 -9.50 -0.47
N TRP A 53 3.93 -10.24 0.28
CA TRP A 53 2.63 -10.72 -0.14
C TRP A 53 1.74 -11.04 1.05
N ALA A 54 0.41 -10.94 0.85
CA ALA A 54 -0.59 -11.24 1.87
C ALA A 54 -1.89 -11.77 1.26
N TRP A 55 -2.65 -12.50 2.08
CA TRP A 55 -4.06 -12.77 1.82
C TRP A 55 -4.89 -11.57 2.22
N VAL A 56 -5.64 -11.01 1.28
CA VAL A 56 -6.56 -9.90 1.55
C VAL A 56 -7.97 -10.44 1.72
N HIS A 57 -8.55 -10.22 2.88
CA HIS A 57 -9.89 -10.70 3.29
C HIS A 57 -10.11 -12.20 3.08
N GLY A 58 -9.06 -13.03 3.09
CA GLY A 58 -9.14 -14.48 2.88
C GLY A 58 -9.62 -14.90 1.48
N ARG A 59 -9.66 -13.99 0.49
CA ARG A 59 -10.26 -14.23 -0.83
C ARG A 59 -9.23 -14.28 -1.96
N ALA A 60 -8.21 -13.46 -1.90
CA ALA A 60 -7.18 -13.40 -2.94
C ALA A 60 -5.83 -13.00 -2.36
N ARG A 61 -4.78 -13.39 -3.06
CA ARG A 61 -3.42 -12.99 -2.73
C ARG A 61 -3.05 -11.72 -3.48
N TYR A 62 -2.29 -10.88 -2.81
CA TYR A 62 -1.68 -9.68 -3.37
C TYR A 62 -0.22 -9.66 -2.98
N GLY A 63 0.63 -9.15 -3.85
CA GLY A 63 2.05 -8.99 -3.54
C GLY A 63 2.72 -8.01 -4.48
N THR A 64 3.81 -7.42 -4.02
CA THR A 64 4.58 -6.43 -4.79
C THR A 64 5.75 -7.11 -5.48
N PRO A 65 5.79 -7.16 -6.84
CA PRO A 65 6.92 -7.69 -7.59
C PRO A 65 8.22 -6.94 -7.26
N ARG A 66 9.26 -7.68 -6.90
CA ARG A 66 10.57 -7.16 -6.49
C ARG A 66 11.31 -6.47 -7.62
N GLY A 67 11.45 -7.14 -8.76
CA GLY A 67 12.25 -6.68 -9.88
C GLY A 67 11.93 -5.26 -10.37
N PRO A 68 10.65 -4.90 -10.63
CA PRO A 68 10.27 -3.55 -11.02
C PRO A 68 10.64 -2.47 -9.99
N VAL A 69 10.51 -2.75 -8.69
CA VAL A 69 10.89 -1.82 -7.62
C VAL A 69 12.39 -1.58 -7.63
N GLU A 70 13.18 -2.65 -7.64
CA GLU A 70 14.65 -2.57 -7.65
C GLU A 70 15.17 -1.85 -8.91
N GLN A 71 14.55 -2.11 -10.07
CA GLN A 71 14.90 -1.44 -11.32
C GLN A 71 14.68 0.08 -11.25
N VAL A 72 13.58 0.52 -10.68
CA VAL A 72 13.24 1.95 -10.54
C VAL A 72 14.18 2.63 -9.55
N LEU A 73 14.47 1.98 -8.41
CA LEU A 73 15.41 2.49 -7.42
C LEU A 73 16.85 2.57 -7.98
N ALA A 74 17.28 1.59 -8.77
CA ALA A 74 18.58 1.62 -9.45
C ALA A 74 18.71 2.78 -10.45
N GLN A 75 17.60 3.33 -10.94
CA GLN A 75 17.56 4.54 -11.78
C GLN A 75 17.58 5.84 -10.94
N GLY A 76 17.67 5.75 -9.62
CA GLY A 76 17.61 6.91 -8.71
C GLY A 76 16.20 7.54 -8.64
N ARG A 77 15.15 6.82 -9.00
CA ARG A 77 13.77 7.30 -8.95
C ARG A 77 13.06 6.85 -7.69
N PRO A 78 12.24 7.71 -7.07
CA PRO A 78 11.44 7.32 -5.92
C PRO A 78 10.34 6.34 -6.32
N ALA A 79 10.18 5.28 -5.53
CA ALA A 79 9.15 4.25 -5.67
C ALA A 79 8.17 4.30 -4.50
N LEU A 80 6.87 4.39 -4.79
CA LEU A 80 5.80 4.38 -3.80
C LEU A 80 5.07 3.04 -3.86
N LEU A 81 5.02 2.33 -2.73
CA LEU A 81 4.28 1.10 -2.52
C LEU A 81 3.05 1.38 -1.66
N GLU A 82 1.87 0.93 -2.09
CA GLU A 82 0.64 0.91 -1.29
C GLU A 82 0.38 -0.53 -0.80
N ILE A 83 0.70 -0.80 0.45
CA ILE A 83 0.66 -2.13 1.04
C ILE A 83 -0.07 -2.09 2.40
N ASP A 84 -0.53 -3.24 2.86
CA ASP A 84 -1.12 -3.39 4.19
C ASP A 84 -0.04 -3.53 5.29
N LEU A 85 -0.47 -3.64 6.55
CA LEU A 85 0.43 -3.79 7.69
C LEU A 85 1.32 -5.05 7.59
N GLN A 86 0.78 -6.17 7.07
CA GLN A 86 1.55 -7.40 6.93
C GLN A 86 2.63 -7.24 5.87
N GLY A 87 2.29 -6.61 4.74
CA GLY A 87 3.22 -6.25 3.67
C GLY A 87 4.30 -5.29 4.17
N ALA A 88 3.92 -4.24 4.91
CA ALA A 88 4.88 -3.28 5.47
C ALA A 88 5.94 -3.96 6.36
N ARG A 89 5.52 -4.90 7.21
CA ARG A 89 6.45 -5.68 8.06
C ARG A 89 7.37 -6.61 7.25
N GLN A 90 6.92 -7.12 6.09
CA GLN A 90 7.75 -7.92 5.19
C GLN A 90 8.76 -7.04 4.45
N VAL A 91 8.31 -5.91 3.87
CA VAL A 91 9.20 -4.95 3.20
C VAL A 91 10.24 -4.40 4.16
N ARG A 92 9.89 -4.11 5.43
CA ARG A 92 10.87 -3.63 6.43
C ARG A 92 12.01 -4.62 6.67
N ARG A 93 11.75 -5.92 6.55
CA ARG A 93 12.81 -6.94 6.64
C ARG A 93 13.65 -7.05 5.37
N ALA A 94 13.02 -6.90 4.20
CA ALA A 94 13.68 -7.00 2.91
C ALA A 94 14.43 -5.72 2.51
N MET A 95 13.91 -4.56 2.90
CA MET A 95 14.41 -3.22 2.56
C MET A 95 14.39 -2.33 3.82
N PRO A 96 15.30 -2.50 4.77
CA PRO A 96 15.30 -1.79 6.07
C PRO A 96 15.48 -0.27 5.92
N ASP A 97 16.07 0.20 4.82
CA ASP A 97 16.30 1.63 4.54
C ASP A 97 15.08 2.31 3.88
N ALA A 98 14.00 1.57 3.61
CA ALA A 98 12.77 2.17 3.10
C ALA A 98 12.08 3.01 4.17
N LEU A 99 11.49 4.15 3.76
CA LEU A 99 10.69 4.99 4.64
C LEU A 99 9.26 4.43 4.74
N PHE A 100 8.81 4.17 5.94
CA PHE A 100 7.46 3.66 6.21
C PHE A 100 6.56 4.76 6.71
N VAL A 101 5.54 5.09 5.90
CA VAL A 101 4.57 6.16 6.19
C VAL A 101 3.21 5.56 6.48
N PHE A 102 2.66 5.86 7.65
CA PHE A 102 1.30 5.51 8.02
C PHE A 102 0.32 6.62 7.59
N LEU A 103 -0.67 6.27 6.77
CA LEU A 103 -1.75 7.19 6.39
C LEU A 103 -2.91 7.05 7.37
N ALA A 104 -2.95 7.91 8.36
CA ALA A 104 -4.01 7.93 9.37
C ALA A 104 -5.28 8.59 8.85
N PRO A 105 -6.48 8.09 9.19
CA PRO A 105 -7.72 8.86 9.04
C PRO A 105 -7.72 10.05 10.02
N PRO A 106 -8.50 11.13 9.75
CA PRO A 106 -8.60 12.27 10.65
C PRO A 106 -9.15 11.88 12.02
N SER A 107 -10.10 10.94 12.05
CA SER A 107 -10.69 10.38 13.25
C SER A 107 -11.15 8.94 13.05
N TRP A 108 -11.44 8.24 14.15
CA TRP A 108 -12.10 6.93 14.09
C TRP A 108 -13.47 7.01 13.42
N GLY A 109 -14.25 8.08 13.68
CA GLY A 109 -15.54 8.30 13.04
C GLY A 109 -15.44 8.38 11.52
N ASP A 110 -14.50 9.19 11.00
CA ASP A 110 -14.24 9.31 9.56
C ASP A 110 -13.84 7.97 8.93
N LEU A 111 -13.07 7.15 9.65
CA LEU A 111 -12.71 5.80 9.18
C LEU A 111 -13.93 4.91 9.07
N VAL A 112 -14.79 4.89 10.10
CA VAL A 112 -16.05 4.12 10.10
C VAL A 112 -16.93 4.54 8.95
N ASP A 113 -17.15 5.86 8.77
CA ASP A 113 -17.99 6.40 7.69
C ASP A 113 -17.46 6.02 6.29
N ARG A 114 -16.14 6.05 6.09
CA ARG A 114 -15.49 5.62 4.83
C ARG A 114 -15.64 4.12 4.58
N LEU A 115 -15.68 3.31 5.63
CA LEU A 115 -15.89 1.87 5.53
C LEU A 115 -17.36 1.55 5.24
N GLU A 116 -18.31 2.28 5.85
CA GLU A 116 -19.75 2.10 5.67
C GLU A 116 -20.28 2.62 4.32
N GLY A 117 -19.70 3.69 3.81
CA GLY A 117 -20.13 4.35 2.56
C GLY A 117 -20.02 3.51 1.28
N ARG A 118 -19.48 2.28 1.34
CA ARG A 118 -19.40 1.35 0.20
C ARG A 118 -20.62 0.44 0.06
N GLY A 119 -21.54 0.39 1.03
CA GLY A 119 -22.95 0.01 0.91
C GLY A 119 -23.33 -1.42 0.49
N THR A 120 -22.38 -2.36 0.28
CA THR A 120 -22.67 -3.70 -0.26
C THR A 120 -22.23 -4.85 0.65
N GLU A 121 -21.84 -4.57 1.89
CA GLU A 121 -21.21 -5.53 2.79
C GLU A 121 -22.17 -6.03 3.87
N SER A 122 -22.01 -7.29 4.26
CA SER A 122 -22.72 -7.86 5.41
C SER A 122 -22.21 -7.26 6.74
N ALA A 123 -23.02 -7.37 7.80
CA ALA A 123 -22.63 -6.92 9.13
C ALA A 123 -21.33 -7.61 9.64
N GLU A 124 -21.15 -8.88 9.29
CA GLU A 124 -19.96 -9.66 9.65
C GLU A 124 -18.70 -9.16 8.92
N GLU A 125 -18.80 -8.89 7.61
CA GLU A 125 -17.69 -8.34 6.81
C GLU A 125 -17.28 -6.97 7.34
N ARG A 126 -18.23 -6.12 7.70
CA ARG A 126 -18.02 -4.83 8.33
C ARG A 126 -17.26 -4.96 9.66
N GLU A 127 -17.69 -5.87 10.54
CA GLU A 127 -17.03 -6.08 11.85
C GLU A 127 -15.57 -6.52 11.68
N VAL A 128 -15.31 -7.44 10.74
CA VAL A 128 -13.94 -7.87 10.41
C VAL A 128 -13.10 -6.69 9.96
N ARG A 129 -13.63 -5.82 9.08
CA ARG A 129 -12.89 -4.64 8.58
C ARG A 129 -12.62 -3.62 9.68
N LEU A 130 -13.57 -3.35 10.56
CA LEU A 130 -13.38 -2.45 11.70
C LEU A 130 -12.31 -2.99 12.67
N ARG A 131 -12.29 -4.30 12.90
CA ARG A 131 -11.26 -4.93 13.73
C ARG A 131 -9.88 -4.82 13.09
N THR A 132 -9.78 -5.07 11.78
CA THR A 132 -8.52 -4.90 11.03
C THR A 132 -8.05 -3.46 11.11
N ALA A 133 -8.93 -2.50 10.86
CA ALA A 133 -8.60 -1.07 10.92
C ALA A 133 -8.12 -0.63 12.30
N ARG A 134 -8.67 -1.19 13.38
CA ARG A 134 -8.21 -0.92 14.74
C ARG A 134 -6.80 -1.45 14.97
N THR A 135 -6.54 -2.68 14.51
CA THR A 135 -5.19 -3.28 14.57
C THR A 135 -4.17 -2.46 13.76
N GLU A 136 -4.55 -1.93 12.61
CA GLU A 136 -3.69 -1.07 11.80
C GLU A 136 -3.40 0.27 12.49
N LEU A 137 -4.41 0.89 13.11
CA LEU A 137 -4.20 2.12 13.89
C LEU A 137 -3.30 1.91 15.11
N ASP A 138 -3.47 0.80 15.83
CA ASP A 138 -2.64 0.45 16.98
C ASP A 138 -1.17 0.21 16.56
N ALA A 139 -0.96 -0.22 15.31
CA ALA A 139 0.37 -0.45 14.73
C ALA A 139 1.00 0.82 14.11
N ALA A 140 0.34 1.97 14.13
CA ALA A 140 0.86 3.22 13.55
C ALA A 140 2.25 3.59 14.11
N GLN A 141 2.53 3.26 15.38
CA GLN A 141 3.84 3.47 16.02
C GLN A 141 4.99 2.63 15.44
N GLU A 142 4.68 1.61 14.61
CA GLU A 142 5.68 0.83 13.89
C GLU A 142 6.22 1.57 12.65
N PHE A 143 5.59 2.66 12.25
CA PHE A 143 5.94 3.45 11.08
C PHE A 143 6.85 4.62 11.45
N ASP A 144 7.65 5.07 10.49
CA ASP A 144 8.63 6.14 10.69
C ASP A 144 7.96 7.52 10.70
N VAL A 145 6.89 7.69 9.92
CA VAL A 145 6.09 8.93 9.82
C VAL A 145 4.62 8.60 9.79
N THR A 146 3.80 9.45 10.41
CA THR A 146 2.33 9.40 10.29
C THR A 146 1.83 10.66 9.59
N ILE A 147 1.08 10.49 8.49
CA ILE A 147 0.39 11.57 7.77
C ILE A 147 -1.10 11.41 7.99
N VAL A 148 -1.77 12.49 8.45
CA VAL A 148 -3.23 12.48 8.59
C VAL A 148 -3.87 12.80 7.24
N ASN A 149 -4.67 11.89 6.71
CA ASN A 149 -5.35 12.01 5.42
C ASN A 149 -6.76 12.62 5.60
N ASP A 150 -6.81 13.88 5.98
CA ASP A 150 -8.01 14.72 6.04
C ASP A 150 -8.33 15.34 4.67
N ASP A 151 -7.30 15.78 3.93
CA ASP A 151 -7.35 16.20 2.54
C ASP A 151 -6.34 15.42 1.71
N VAL A 152 -6.82 14.82 0.61
CA VAL A 152 -6.00 13.92 -0.23
C VAL A 152 -4.85 14.67 -0.91
N SER A 153 -5.07 15.93 -1.34
CA SER A 153 -4.03 16.71 -2.02
C SER A 153 -2.92 17.09 -1.04
N ARG A 154 -3.28 17.64 0.13
CA ARG A 154 -2.32 17.98 1.18
C ARG A 154 -1.50 16.79 1.63
N ALA A 155 -2.16 15.67 1.95
CA ALA A 155 -1.49 14.46 2.39
C ALA A 155 -0.60 13.84 1.30
N ALA A 156 -0.96 13.98 0.00
CA ALA A 156 -0.14 13.53 -1.11
C ALA A 156 1.11 14.39 -1.29
N GLU A 157 0.99 15.73 -1.18
CA GLU A 157 2.13 16.64 -1.25
C GLU A 157 3.11 16.38 -0.10
N GLU A 158 2.60 16.19 1.12
CA GLU A 158 3.42 15.83 2.27
C GLU A 158 4.16 14.51 2.07
N LEU A 159 3.47 13.47 1.57
CA LEU A 159 4.08 12.18 1.25
C LEU A 159 5.19 12.31 0.20
N VAL A 160 4.94 13.03 -0.88
CA VAL A 160 5.92 13.21 -1.95
C VAL A 160 7.12 14.03 -1.48
N SER A 161 6.93 15.04 -0.63
CA SER A 161 8.05 15.82 -0.08
C SER A 161 9.03 14.94 0.71
N LEU A 162 8.52 13.96 1.47
CA LEU A 162 9.36 12.99 2.19
C LEU A 162 10.15 12.07 1.26
N MET A 163 9.68 11.84 0.03
CA MET A 163 10.36 10.98 -0.94
C MET A 163 11.48 11.70 -1.70
N VAL A 164 11.34 13.02 -1.87
CA VAL A 164 12.28 13.83 -2.67
C VAL A 164 13.36 14.46 -1.79
N ASP A 165 13.01 14.79 -0.55
CA ASP A 165 13.92 15.37 0.43
C ASP A 165 13.78 14.63 1.77
N PRO A 166 14.45 13.46 1.91
CA PRO A 166 14.39 12.68 3.14
C PRO A 166 15.19 13.37 4.26
N THR A 167 14.74 14.55 4.70
CA THR A 167 15.23 15.12 5.93
C THR A 167 14.72 14.26 7.09
N PRO A 168 15.58 13.61 7.88
CA PRO A 168 15.14 12.75 8.96
C PRO A 168 14.37 13.59 9.97
N ALA A 169 13.07 13.33 10.09
CA ALA A 169 12.26 13.78 11.21
C ALA A 169 12.68 13.00 12.45
N LYS A 170 13.83 13.35 13.03
CA LYS A 170 14.25 12.98 14.37
C LYS A 170 14.86 14.21 15.01
N GLU A 171 14.02 14.98 15.63
CA GLU A 171 14.43 15.72 16.84
C GLU A 171 13.21 15.85 17.76
N SER A 172 13.44 15.35 18.98
CA SER A 172 12.81 15.57 20.30
C SER A 172 11.77 14.57 20.72
#